data_2bf5c0950b70104e514e417b2ba78279
#
_entry.id   2bf5c0950b70104e514e417b2ba78279
#
_cell.length_a   1.000
_cell.length_b   1.000
_cell.length_c   1.000
_cell.angle_alpha   90.00
_cell.angle_beta   90.00
_cell.angle_gamma   90.00
#
_symmetry.space_group_name_H-M   'P 1'
#
loop_
_entity.id
_entity.type
_entity.pdbx_description
1 polymer ?
#
loop_
_entity_poly.entity_id
_entity_poly.type
_entity_poly.pdbx_seq_one_letter_code
_entity_poly.pdbx_strand_id
1 'polypeptide(L)'
;MVKLLSFLIRKNLTXRLFLHTFLVIIVACITKGNILASQRFDEGIDYKRIYSENKYKKTKKVEVVEFFGLFCPHCRNFSPVIRKWAEKLPANVEFKKLHVPFREISHQRLYFTLKKMGLIDQHLDKLXADIQDKRLPLKDFLSITIWVEDNGLLLADFEKEWNSTEVKNXMXEASSLMKLFKVTGVPQIIVDGEFLTSPAMVGSNRRIIGLLDYLXAKXSP
;
A
#
# COMPACT_ATOMS: atom_id res chain seq x y z
N MET A 1 12.30 78.15 2.60
CA MET A 1 11.38 77.36 3.46
C MET A 1 10.76 76.17 2.70
N VAL A 2 10.28 76.34 1.48
CA VAL A 2 9.61 75.29 0.67
C VAL A 2 10.50 74.07 0.33
N LYS A 3 11.82 74.28 -0.02
CA LYS A 3 12.75 73.20 -0.38
C LYS A 3 13.11 72.26 0.77
N LEU A 4 13.10 72.76 2.00
CA LEU A 4 13.42 71.90 3.17
C LEU A 4 12.23 70.97 3.54
N LEU A 5 11.01 71.45 3.35
CA LEU A 5 9.80 70.67 3.61
C LEU A 5 9.66 69.47 2.64
N SER A 6 9.93 69.72 1.34
CA SER A 6 9.88 68.67 0.30
C SER A 6 10.94 67.56 0.52
N PHE A 7 12.10 67.90 1.06
CA PHE A 7 13.16 66.92 1.37
C PHE A 7 12.80 66.02 2.55
N LEU A 8 12.15 66.57 3.58
CA LEU A 8 11.72 65.81 4.77
C LEU A 8 10.56 64.88 4.43
N ILE A 9 9.61 65.29 3.59
CA ILE A 9 8.47 64.47 3.16
C ILE A 9 8.99 63.28 2.31
N ARG A 10 9.95 63.53 1.43
CA ARG A 10 10.55 62.46 0.58
C ARG A 10 11.26 61.39 1.42
N LYS A 11 12.00 61.77 2.44
CA LYS A 11 12.72 60.84 3.34
C LYS A 11 11.78 59.97 4.14
N ASN A 12 10.64 60.52 4.57
CA ASN A 12 9.62 59.76 5.32
C ASN A 12 8.85 58.81 4.42
N LEU A 13 8.67 59.15 3.14
CA LEU A 13 7.94 58.30 2.21
C LEU A 13 8.73 57.04 1.83
N THR A 14 10.03 57.24 1.60
CA THR A 14 10.92 56.09 1.32
C THR A 14 11.05 55.11 2.53
N UNK A 15 10.91 55.56 3.52
CA UNK A 15 10.95 54.91 4.52
C UNK A 15 9.92 54.12 4.77
N ARG A 16 8.92 54.70 4.77
CA ARG A 16 7.67 53.96 4.92
C ARG A 16 7.52 52.85 3.88
N LEU A 17 7.90 53.14 2.66
CA LEU A 17 7.85 52.15 1.57
C LEU A 17 8.76 50.97 1.85
N PHE A 18 9.99 51.21 2.33
CA PHE A 18 10.95 50.15 2.71
C PHE A 18 10.42 49.31 3.87
N LEU A 19 9.78 49.95 4.86
CA LEU A 19 9.24 49.21 6.00
C LEU A 19 8.08 48.29 5.60
N HIS A 20 7.21 48.77 4.68
CA HIS A 20 6.09 47.96 4.18
C HIS A 20 6.58 46.80 3.30
N THR A 21 7.54 47.05 2.43
CA THR A 21 8.10 45.95 1.60
C THR A 21 8.80 44.88 2.44
N PHE A 22 9.52 45.29 3.50
CA PHE A 22 10.17 44.35 4.41
C PHE A 22 9.15 43.53 5.21
N LEU A 23 8.07 44.19 5.66
CA LEU A 23 6.99 43.51 6.39
C LEU A 23 6.26 42.47 5.50
N VAL A 24 5.99 42.85 4.25
CA VAL A 24 5.32 41.94 3.28
C VAL A 24 6.21 40.72 2.97
N ILE A 25 7.54 40.91 2.86
CA ILE A 25 8.48 39.78 2.63
C ILE A 25 8.53 38.87 3.83
N ILE A 26 8.54 39.42 5.06
CA ILE A 26 8.53 38.58 6.29
C ILE A 26 7.24 37.78 6.38
N VAL A 27 6.09 38.41 6.12
CA VAL A 27 4.78 37.72 6.15
C VAL A 27 4.73 36.63 5.04
N ALA A 28 5.27 36.89 3.86
CA ALA A 28 5.31 35.92 2.78
C ALA A 28 6.26 34.72 3.09
N CYS A 29 7.33 34.95 3.86
CA CYS A 29 8.22 33.88 4.30
C CYS A 29 7.58 33.01 5.41
N ILE A 30 6.78 33.63 6.28
CA ILE A 30 6.09 32.91 7.36
C ILE A 30 4.95 32.02 6.78
N THR A 31 4.29 32.47 5.72
CA THR A 31 3.19 31.70 5.11
C THR A 31 3.67 30.51 4.26
N LYS A 32 4.95 30.46 3.91
CA LYS A 32 5.56 29.29 3.25
C LYS A 32 6.11 28.26 4.23
N GLY A 33 5.98 28.49 5.52
CA GLY A 33 6.16 27.44 6.51
C GLY A 33 5.11 26.36 6.22
N ASN A 34 5.52 25.30 5.56
CA ASN A 34 4.67 24.15 5.30
C ASN A 34 4.03 23.70 6.61
N ILE A 35 2.76 23.96 6.77
CA ILE A 35 1.93 23.17 7.66
C ILE A 35 1.74 21.82 6.94
N LEU A 36 2.82 21.08 6.81
CA LEU A 36 2.72 19.65 6.78
C LEU A 36 2.24 19.32 8.19
N ALA A 37 0.93 19.30 8.36
CA ALA A 37 0.35 18.65 9.52
C ALA A 37 0.94 17.24 9.47
N SER A 38 1.96 17.01 10.28
CA SER A 38 2.55 15.69 10.45
C SER A 38 1.39 14.77 10.80
N GLN A 39 1.01 13.91 9.89
CA GLN A 39 -0.03 12.92 10.17
C GLN A 39 0.51 12.09 11.34
N ARG A 40 -0.09 12.32 12.50
CA ARG A 40 0.25 11.55 13.68
C ARG A 40 -0.36 10.17 13.55
N PHE A 41 0.45 9.16 13.79
CA PHE A 41 0.04 7.75 13.79
C PHE A 41 0.36 7.18 15.16
N ASP A 42 -0.65 6.63 15.81
CA ASP A 42 -0.55 6.16 17.19
C ASP A 42 -0.48 4.62 17.24
N GLU A 43 0.57 4.11 17.90
CA GLU A 43 0.71 2.67 18.16
C GLU A 43 -0.43 2.20 19.08
N GLY A 44 -1.03 1.07 18.74
CA GLY A 44 -2.21 0.54 19.43
C GLY A 44 -3.52 0.96 18.79
N ILE A 45 -3.51 2.02 17.97
CA ILE A 45 -4.69 2.53 17.26
C ILE A 45 -4.53 2.33 15.75
N ASP A 46 -3.60 3.06 15.13
CA ASP A 46 -3.37 3.03 13.68
C ASP A 46 -2.55 1.80 13.25
N TYR A 47 -1.69 1.31 14.11
CA TYR A 47 -0.87 0.11 13.88
C TYR A 47 -0.54 -0.56 15.20
N LYS A 48 -0.12 -1.81 15.14
CA LYS A 48 0.34 -2.57 16.31
C LYS A 48 1.73 -3.11 16.05
N ARG A 49 2.58 -3.09 17.08
CA ARG A 49 3.83 -3.83 17.05
C ARG A 49 3.52 -5.31 17.28
N ILE A 50 4.05 -6.17 16.43
CA ILE A 50 3.90 -7.61 16.55
C ILE A 50 5.26 -8.22 16.90
N TYR A 51 5.25 -9.12 17.85
CA TYR A 51 6.47 -9.82 18.28
C TYR A 51 6.47 -11.19 17.60
N SER A 52 7.31 -11.36 16.60
CA SER A 52 7.42 -12.62 15.85
C SER A 52 8.38 -13.63 16.50
N GLU A 53 8.81 -13.37 17.73
CA GLU A 53 9.69 -14.25 18.50
C GLU A 53 10.94 -14.70 17.70
N ASN A 54 11.51 -13.77 16.93
CA ASN A 54 12.68 -14.02 16.07
C ASN A 54 12.47 -15.09 14.99
N LYS A 55 11.22 -15.44 14.68
CA LYS A 55 10.91 -16.44 13.65
C LYS A 55 10.84 -15.84 12.23
N TYR A 56 10.75 -14.51 12.14
CA TYR A 56 10.74 -13.84 10.83
C TYR A 56 12.16 -13.42 10.46
N LYS A 57 12.66 -14.00 9.37
CA LYS A 57 13.99 -13.67 8.87
C LYS A 57 13.91 -12.43 8.00
N LYS A 58 14.37 -11.32 8.54
CA LYS A 58 14.40 -10.04 7.78
C LYS A 58 15.37 -10.13 6.60
N THR A 59 15.01 -9.48 5.53
CA THR A 59 15.86 -9.32 4.35
C THR A 59 16.70 -8.04 4.49
N LYS A 60 17.48 -7.72 3.44
CA LYS A 60 18.21 -6.44 3.37
C LYS A 60 17.28 -5.28 3.03
N LYS A 61 16.06 -5.58 2.60
CA LYS A 61 15.05 -4.57 2.25
C LYS A 61 13.97 -4.54 3.31
N VAL A 62 13.37 -3.40 3.52
CA VAL A 62 12.13 -3.29 4.30
C VAL A 62 11.02 -3.97 3.51
N GLU A 63 10.44 -5.03 4.05
CA GLU A 63 9.36 -5.76 3.39
C GLU A 63 7.99 -5.24 3.82
N VAL A 64 7.13 -4.98 2.85
CA VAL A 64 5.72 -4.67 3.09
C VAL A 64 4.89 -5.79 2.48
N VAL A 65 4.18 -6.54 3.32
CA VAL A 65 3.40 -7.72 2.90
C VAL A 65 1.92 -7.44 3.10
N GLU A 66 1.17 -7.39 2.00
CA GLU A 66 -0.30 -7.32 2.06
C GLU A 66 -0.88 -8.74 2.04
N PHE A 67 -1.62 -9.10 3.08
CA PHE A 67 -2.47 -10.28 3.11
C PHE A 67 -3.85 -9.90 2.59
N PHE A 68 -4.32 -10.61 1.55
CA PHE A 68 -5.57 -10.28 0.88
C PHE A 68 -6.32 -11.54 0.42
N GLY A 69 -7.55 -11.37 -0.04
CA GLY A 69 -8.34 -12.45 -0.63
C GLY A 69 -9.16 -11.94 -1.82
N LEU A 70 -9.24 -12.74 -2.88
CA LEU A 70 -10.04 -12.44 -4.08
C LEU A 70 -11.53 -12.25 -3.75
N PHE A 71 -12.00 -12.94 -2.70
CA PHE A 71 -13.39 -12.86 -2.23
C PHE A 71 -13.72 -11.58 -1.47
N CYS A 72 -12.72 -10.75 -1.15
CA CYS A 72 -12.83 -9.65 -0.18
C CYS A 72 -13.11 -8.30 -0.87
N PRO A 73 -14.31 -7.68 -0.70
CA PRO A 73 -14.59 -6.37 -1.32
C PRO A 73 -13.67 -5.25 -0.83
N HIS A 74 -13.27 -5.27 0.45
CA HIS A 74 -12.34 -4.27 0.99
C HIS A 74 -10.96 -4.38 0.35
N CYS A 75 -10.49 -5.61 0.05
CA CYS A 75 -9.24 -5.85 -0.66
C CYS A 75 -9.32 -5.30 -2.09
N ARG A 76 -10.46 -5.53 -2.76
CA ARG A 76 -10.70 -5.00 -4.12
C ARG A 76 -10.65 -3.48 -4.13
N ASN A 77 -11.35 -2.83 -3.19
CA ASN A 77 -11.38 -1.36 -3.10
C ASN A 77 -10.00 -0.77 -2.75
N PHE A 78 -9.18 -1.51 -2.03
CA PHE A 78 -7.83 -1.08 -1.64
C PHE A 78 -6.79 -1.32 -2.75
N SER A 79 -7.00 -2.31 -3.59
CA SER A 79 -6.03 -2.76 -4.60
C SER A 79 -5.47 -1.64 -5.49
N PRO A 80 -6.28 -0.74 -6.09
CA PRO A 80 -5.71 0.33 -6.93
C PRO A 80 -4.88 1.34 -6.12
N VAL A 81 -5.22 1.56 -4.86
CA VAL A 81 -4.51 2.51 -4.00
C VAL A 81 -3.12 1.98 -3.65
N ILE A 82 -3.05 0.72 -3.20
CA ILE A 82 -1.77 0.10 -2.80
C ILE A 82 -0.88 -0.16 -4.02
N ARG A 83 -1.44 -0.53 -5.17
CA ARG A 83 -0.70 -0.72 -6.42
C ARG A 83 0.01 0.57 -6.85
N LYS A 84 -0.74 1.69 -6.89
CA LYS A 84 -0.18 3.00 -7.25
C LYS A 84 0.92 3.46 -6.28
N TRP A 85 0.82 3.11 -5.02
CA TRP A 85 1.86 3.38 -4.02
C TRP A 85 3.08 2.49 -4.27
N ALA A 86 2.86 1.20 -4.52
CA ALA A 86 3.94 0.23 -4.73
C ALA A 86 4.81 0.56 -5.96
N GLU A 87 4.23 1.18 -7.00
CA GLU A 87 4.96 1.62 -8.20
C GLU A 87 6.02 2.69 -7.92
N LYS A 88 5.93 3.37 -6.77
CA LYS A 88 6.81 4.50 -6.40
C LYS A 88 7.80 4.16 -5.29
N LEU A 89 7.87 2.89 -4.91
CA LEU A 89 8.72 2.47 -3.79
C LEU A 89 10.20 2.64 -4.12
N PRO A 90 11.00 3.09 -3.15
CA PRO A 90 12.44 3.16 -3.32
C PRO A 90 13.06 1.75 -3.36
N ALA A 91 14.27 1.63 -3.88
CA ALA A 91 14.94 0.36 -4.13
C ALA A 91 15.18 -0.49 -2.86
N ASN A 92 15.19 0.15 -1.69
CA ASN A 92 15.39 -0.52 -0.41
C ASN A 92 14.07 -1.03 0.23
N VAL A 93 12.93 -0.89 -0.47
CA VAL A 93 11.63 -1.39 0.00
C VAL A 93 11.11 -2.42 -1.01
N GLU A 94 10.52 -3.49 -0.50
CA GLU A 94 9.89 -4.52 -1.33
C GLU A 94 8.44 -4.73 -0.91
N PHE A 95 7.53 -4.69 -1.89
CA PHE A 95 6.11 -4.93 -1.66
C PHE A 95 5.71 -6.31 -2.17
N LYS A 96 5.00 -7.08 -1.35
CA LYS A 96 4.51 -8.42 -1.69
C LYS A 96 3.02 -8.53 -1.39
N LYS A 97 2.29 -9.22 -2.27
CA LYS A 97 0.89 -9.59 -2.00
C LYS A 97 0.83 -11.09 -1.79
N LEU A 98 0.15 -11.51 -0.71
CA LEU A 98 -0.04 -12.92 -0.36
C LEU A 98 -1.53 -13.20 -0.20
N HIS A 99 -2.07 -14.09 -1.01
CA HIS A 99 -3.46 -14.52 -0.91
C HIS A 99 -3.63 -15.45 0.28
N VAL A 100 -4.62 -15.17 1.15
CA VAL A 100 -4.91 -16.03 2.31
C VAL A 100 -5.82 -17.20 1.93
N PRO A 101 -5.74 -18.36 2.63
CA PRO A 101 -6.59 -19.51 2.33
C PRO A 101 -8.00 -19.40 2.95
N PHE A 102 -8.43 -18.20 3.36
CA PHE A 102 -9.77 -18.00 3.93
C PHE A 102 -10.83 -18.30 2.88
N ARG A 103 -11.92 -18.94 3.28
CA ARG A 103 -13.08 -19.32 2.47
C ARG A 103 -12.75 -20.39 1.40
N GLU A 104 -11.90 -20.07 0.43
CA GLU A 104 -11.63 -20.94 -0.71
C GLU A 104 -10.14 -21.08 -0.97
N ILE A 105 -9.60 -22.26 -0.74
CA ILE A 105 -8.20 -22.59 -1.01
C ILE A 105 -7.92 -22.56 -2.53
N SER A 106 -8.92 -22.85 -3.35
CA SER A 106 -8.81 -22.80 -4.82
C SER A 106 -8.49 -21.38 -5.30
N HIS A 107 -9.04 -20.34 -4.66
CA HIS A 107 -8.72 -18.95 -4.99
C HIS A 107 -7.25 -18.63 -4.70
N GLN A 108 -6.71 -19.16 -3.59
CA GLN A 108 -5.29 -18.99 -3.27
C GLN A 108 -4.41 -19.64 -4.34
N ARG A 109 -4.75 -20.86 -4.72
CA ARG A 109 -3.99 -21.61 -5.74
C ARG A 109 -4.08 -20.90 -7.09
N LEU A 110 -5.28 -20.48 -7.50
CA LEU A 110 -5.48 -19.71 -8.75
C LEU A 110 -4.60 -18.45 -8.77
N TYR A 111 -4.60 -17.68 -7.69
CA TYR A 111 -3.76 -16.48 -7.56
C TYR A 111 -2.28 -16.81 -7.77
N PHE A 112 -1.77 -17.82 -7.06
CA PHE A 112 -0.33 -18.15 -7.14
C PHE A 112 0.03 -18.79 -8.49
N THR A 113 -0.89 -19.52 -9.13
CA THR A 113 -0.69 -20.04 -10.49
C THR A 113 -0.52 -18.88 -11.48
N LEU A 114 -1.47 -17.93 -11.49
CA LEU A 114 -1.39 -16.78 -12.40
C LEU A 114 -0.16 -15.92 -12.09
N LYS A 115 0.22 -15.80 -10.82
CA LYS A 115 1.43 -15.07 -10.41
C LYS A 115 2.68 -15.74 -10.95
N LYS A 116 2.78 -17.06 -10.84
CA LYS A 116 3.90 -17.87 -11.39
C LYS A 116 4.00 -17.72 -12.90
N MET A 117 2.86 -17.64 -13.59
CA MET A 117 2.81 -17.44 -15.04
C MET A 117 3.11 -15.99 -15.46
N GLY A 118 3.27 -15.05 -14.50
CA GLY A 118 3.46 -13.62 -14.81
C GLY A 118 2.18 -12.92 -15.29
N LEU A 119 1.02 -13.52 -15.05
CA LEU A 119 -0.25 -13.06 -15.60
C LEU A 119 -1.15 -12.37 -14.58
N ILE A 120 -0.79 -12.42 -13.28
CA ILE A 120 -1.71 -11.95 -12.24
C ILE A 120 -1.99 -10.44 -12.34
N ASP A 121 -1.01 -9.62 -12.69
CA ASP A 121 -1.18 -8.17 -12.70
C ASP A 121 -2.22 -7.72 -13.72
N GLN A 122 -2.30 -8.39 -14.88
CA GLN A 122 -3.29 -8.07 -15.92
C GLN A 122 -4.66 -8.69 -15.65
N HIS A 123 -4.75 -9.73 -14.82
CA HIS A 123 -6.01 -10.43 -14.56
C HIS A 123 -6.62 -10.15 -13.18
N LEU A 124 -5.88 -9.55 -12.25
CA LEU A 124 -6.31 -9.40 -10.85
C LEU A 124 -7.62 -8.62 -10.72
N ASP A 125 -7.74 -7.49 -11.40
CA ASP A 125 -8.93 -6.64 -11.32
C ASP A 125 -10.16 -7.37 -11.90
N LYS A 126 -9.97 -8.11 -13.01
CA LYS A 126 -11.03 -8.92 -13.63
C LYS A 126 -11.43 -10.08 -12.69
N LEU A 127 -10.48 -10.76 -12.10
CA LEU A 127 -10.78 -11.79 -11.10
C LEU A 127 -11.62 -11.27 -9.93
N UNK A 128 -11.31 -10.23 -9.44
CA UNK A 128 -11.94 -9.70 -8.49
C UNK A 128 -13.26 -9.45 -8.83
N ALA A 129 -13.59 -8.86 -10.04
CA ALA A 129 -14.93 -8.59 -10.54
C ALA A 129 -15.74 -9.88 -10.83
N ASP A 130 -15.12 -10.83 -11.48
CA ASP A 130 -15.76 -12.10 -11.81
C ASP A 130 -16.25 -12.84 -10.55
N ILE A 131 -15.43 -12.89 -9.51
CA ILE A 131 -15.80 -13.54 -8.26
C ILE A 131 -16.85 -12.73 -7.48
N GLN A 132 -16.69 -11.41 -7.38
CA GLN A 132 -17.51 -10.59 -6.48
C GLN A 132 -18.79 -10.06 -7.13
N ASP A 133 -18.74 -9.63 -8.39
CA ASP A 133 -19.88 -9.05 -9.08
C ASP A 133 -20.69 -10.13 -9.84
N LYS A 134 -20.00 -10.96 -10.63
CA LYS A 134 -20.64 -12.04 -11.41
C LYS A 134 -20.90 -13.30 -10.58
N ARG A 135 -20.34 -13.33 -9.36
CA ARG A 135 -20.52 -14.44 -8.40
C ARG A 135 -20.04 -15.78 -8.95
N LEU A 136 -18.99 -15.75 -9.78
CA LEU A 136 -18.35 -16.99 -10.24
C LEU A 136 -17.63 -17.61 -9.04
N PRO A 137 -18.00 -18.82 -8.63
CA PRO A 137 -17.44 -19.39 -7.39
C PRO A 137 -15.98 -19.79 -7.50
N LEU A 138 -15.53 -20.26 -8.65
CA LEU A 138 -14.16 -20.72 -8.92
C LEU A 138 -13.63 -21.62 -7.78
N LYS A 139 -14.51 -22.54 -7.31
CA LYS A 139 -14.24 -23.39 -6.13
C LYS A 139 -13.52 -24.68 -6.48
N ASP A 140 -13.68 -25.12 -7.70
CA ASP A 140 -13.16 -26.40 -8.16
C ASP A 140 -12.36 -26.20 -9.45
N PHE A 141 -11.58 -27.22 -9.78
CA PHE A 141 -10.67 -27.16 -10.93
C PHE A 141 -11.45 -26.94 -12.25
N LEU A 142 -12.61 -27.58 -12.42
CA LEU A 142 -13.40 -27.45 -13.65
C LEU A 142 -13.86 -26.00 -13.85
N SER A 143 -14.44 -25.36 -12.83
CA SER A 143 -14.89 -23.96 -12.95
C SER A 143 -13.73 -23.00 -13.23
N ILE A 144 -12.55 -23.32 -12.69
CA ILE A 144 -11.32 -22.55 -12.92
C ILE A 144 -10.81 -22.74 -14.36
N THR A 145 -10.80 -23.98 -14.89
CA THR A 145 -10.33 -24.23 -16.26
C THR A 145 -11.24 -23.55 -17.30
N ILE A 146 -12.55 -23.56 -17.06
CA ILE A 146 -13.50 -22.81 -17.91
C ILE A 146 -13.12 -21.31 -17.87
N TRP A 147 -12.90 -20.75 -16.69
CA TRP A 147 -12.48 -19.34 -16.56
C TRP A 147 -11.18 -19.07 -17.31
N VAL A 148 -10.20 -19.97 -17.20
CA VAL A 148 -8.88 -19.88 -17.87
C VAL A 148 -9.07 -19.78 -19.39
N GLU A 149 -9.84 -20.69 -19.98
CA GLU A 149 -10.11 -20.72 -21.43
C GLU A 149 -10.91 -19.50 -21.89
N ASP A 150 -11.94 -19.09 -21.13
CA ASP A 150 -12.76 -17.89 -21.42
C ASP A 150 -11.94 -16.60 -21.40
N ASN A 151 -10.79 -16.61 -20.72
CA ASN A 151 -9.88 -15.47 -20.68
C ASN A 151 -8.69 -15.60 -21.62
N GLY A 152 -8.75 -16.56 -22.55
CA GLY A 152 -7.76 -16.73 -23.61
C GLY A 152 -6.41 -17.27 -23.14
N LEU A 153 -6.38 -17.93 -21.98
CA LEU A 153 -5.16 -18.53 -21.46
C LEU A 153 -5.03 -19.97 -21.95
N LEU A 154 -3.79 -20.38 -22.20
CA LEU A 154 -3.52 -21.76 -22.64
C LEU A 154 -3.68 -22.71 -21.45
N LEU A 155 -4.69 -23.58 -21.52
CA LEU A 155 -5.03 -24.50 -20.45
C LEU A 155 -3.83 -25.41 -20.07
N ALA A 156 -3.09 -25.93 -21.05
CA ALA A 156 -1.96 -26.81 -20.80
C ALA A 156 -0.86 -26.14 -19.96
N ASP A 157 -0.56 -24.86 -20.26
CA ASP A 157 0.41 -24.08 -19.49
C ASP A 157 -0.11 -23.80 -18.08
N PHE A 158 -1.38 -23.47 -17.96
CA PHE A 158 -2.04 -23.24 -16.68
C PHE A 158 -2.00 -24.51 -15.81
N GLU A 159 -2.40 -25.66 -16.37
CA GLU A 159 -2.40 -26.96 -15.65
C GLU A 159 -1.01 -27.34 -15.15
N LYS A 160 0.01 -27.14 -15.99
CA LYS A 160 1.41 -27.39 -15.62
C LYS A 160 1.78 -26.57 -14.37
N GLU A 161 1.51 -25.27 -14.40
CA GLU A 161 1.86 -24.40 -13.24
C GLU A 161 0.95 -24.62 -12.04
N TRP A 162 -0.34 -24.89 -12.25
CA TRP A 162 -1.29 -25.25 -11.19
C TRP A 162 -0.78 -26.42 -10.35
N ASN A 163 -0.16 -27.40 -11.01
CA ASN A 163 0.33 -28.62 -10.35
C ASN A 163 1.78 -28.52 -9.87
N SER A 164 2.44 -27.39 -10.15
CA SER A 164 3.87 -27.22 -9.85
C SER A 164 4.17 -27.21 -8.36
N THR A 165 5.37 -27.62 -8.02
CA THR A 165 5.90 -27.54 -6.64
C THR A 165 6.04 -26.09 -6.20
N GLU A 166 6.36 -25.21 -7.14
CA GLU A 166 6.53 -23.78 -6.87
C GLU A 166 5.24 -23.15 -6.38
N VAL A 167 4.11 -23.41 -7.03
CA VAL A 167 2.80 -22.92 -6.61
C VAL A 167 2.44 -23.47 -5.20
N LYS A 168 2.68 -24.75 -4.97
CA LYS A 168 2.45 -25.38 -3.65
C LYS A 168 3.31 -24.71 -2.56
N ASN A 169 4.52 -24.43 -2.86
CA ASN A 169 5.45 -23.72 -1.96
C ASN A 169 4.96 -22.29 -1.66
N UNK A 170 4.43 -21.63 -2.50
CA UNK A 170 3.98 -20.49 -2.37
C UNK A 170 2.85 -20.42 -1.58
N MET A 171 1.99 -21.23 -1.72
CA MET A 171 0.81 -21.35 -0.85
C MET A 171 1.20 -21.69 0.62
N UNK A 172 2.09 -22.36 0.73
CA UNK A 172 2.53 -22.75 1.85
C UNK A 172 3.09 -21.76 2.56
N GLU A 173 4.02 -21.00 2.02
CA GLU A 173 4.71 -19.87 2.62
C GLU A 173 3.68 -18.82 3.09
N ALA A 174 2.77 -18.43 2.21
CA ALA A 174 1.72 -17.46 2.54
C ALA A 174 0.93 -17.89 3.78
N SER A 175 0.57 -19.16 3.87
CA SER A 175 -0.19 -19.69 5.01
C SER A 175 0.64 -19.69 6.30
N SER A 176 1.92 -19.97 6.19
CA SER A 176 2.85 -19.95 7.34
C SER A 176 3.05 -18.52 7.85
N LEU A 177 3.26 -17.56 6.95
CA LEU A 177 3.40 -16.15 7.31
C LEU A 177 2.10 -15.60 7.90
N MET A 178 0.95 -15.99 7.34
CA MET A 178 -0.36 -15.62 7.89
C MET A 178 -0.49 -16.06 9.35
N LYS A 179 -0.08 -17.30 9.66
CA LYS A 179 -0.10 -17.84 11.04
C LYS A 179 0.92 -17.12 11.92
N LEU A 180 2.15 -16.95 11.42
CA LEU A 180 3.24 -16.28 12.16
C LEU A 180 2.83 -14.88 12.61
N PHE A 181 2.22 -14.10 11.71
CA PHE A 181 1.80 -12.73 11.99
C PHE A 181 0.39 -12.64 12.60
N LYS A 182 -0.25 -13.78 12.87
CA LYS A 182 -1.60 -13.85 13.46
C LYS A 182 -2.62 -13.04 12.67
N VAL A 183 -2.54 -13.13 11.32
CA VAL A 183 -3.47 -12.45 10.41
C VAL A 183 -4.87 -13.07 10.56
N THR A 184 -5.83 -12.26 10.96
CA THR A 184 -7.21 -12.73 11.26
C THR A 184 -8.27 -12.14 10.33
N GLY A 185 -7.85 -11.22 9.45
CA GLY A 185 -8.75 -10.58 8.49
C GLY A 185 -7.97 -10.02 7.32
N VAL A 186 -8.67 -9.58 6.30
CA VAL A 186 -8.06 -8.99 5.10
C VAL A 186 -8.83 -7.74 4.65
N PRO A 187 -8.16 -6.72 4.11
CA PRO A 187 -6.69 -6.66 3.97
C PRO A 187 -5.99 -6.32 5.29
N GLN A 188 -4.90 -7.01 5.57
CA GLN A 188 -3.96 -6.66 6.64
C GLN A 188 -2.56 -6.54 6.05
N ILE A 189 -1.76 -5.62 6.59
CA ILE A 189 -0.43 -5.31 6.07
C ILE A 189 0.58 -5.47 7.19
N ILE A 190 1.66 -6.17 6.88
CA ILE A 190 2.82 -6.32 7.78
C ILE A 190 3.97 -5.51 7.19
N VAL A 191 4.58 -4.67 8.00
CA VAL A 191 5.79 -3.92 7.62
C VAL A 191 6.98 -4.47 8.39
N ASP A 192 7.96 -4.96 7.65
CA ASP A 192 9.25 -5.48 8.11
C ASP A 192 9.14 -6.60 9.16
N GLY A 193 8.03 -7.36 9.13
CA GLY A 193 7.77 -8.40 10.12
C GLY A 193 7.52 -7.89 11.52
N GLU A 194 7.41 -6.57 11.70
CA GLU A 194 7.37 -5.92 13.01
C GLU A 194 6.07 -5.17 13.29
N PHE A 195 5.47 -4.56 12.28
CA PHE A 195 4.26 -3.75 12.45
C PHE A 195 3.10 -4.33 11.65
N LEU A 196 1.94 -4.39 12.28
CA LEU A 196 0.68 -4.80 11.64
C LEU A 196 -0.26 -3.61 11.56
N THR A 197 -0.86 -3.41 10.39
CA THR A 197 -1.90 -2.39 10.18
C THR A 197 -2.92 -2.87 9.16
N SER A 198 -3.95 -2.04 8.94
CA SER A 198 -4.98 -2.28 7.91
C SER A 198 -5.68 -0.95 7.57
N PRO A 199 -6.32 -0.84 6.40
CA PRO A 199 -7.16 0.31 6.10
C PRO A 199 -8.25 0.56 7.16
N ALA A 200 -8.77 -0.51 7.77
CA ALA A 200 -9.79 -0.41 8.82
C ALA A 200 -9.25 0.23 10.10
N MET A 201 -8.00 -0.06 10.46
CA MET A 201 -7.37 0.53 11.66
C MET A 201 -7.18 2.03 11.50
N VAL A 202 -6.77 2.49 10.33
CA VAL A 202 -6.53 3.92 10.09
C VAL A 202 -7.75 4.68 9.58
N GLY A 203 -8.85 4.00 9.31
CA GLY A 203 -10.11 4.59 8.90
C GLY A 203 -10.22 4.98 7.42
N SER A 204 -9.18 4.82 6.61
CA SER A 204 -9.29 5.08 5.17
C SER A 204 -8.16 4.48 4.34
N ASN A 205 -8.48 4.19 3.08
CA ASN A 205 -7.50 3.72 2.09
C ASN A 205 -6.44 4.77 1.75
N ARG A 206 -6.74 6.05 1.93
CA ARG A 206 -5.77 7.13 1.66
C ARG A 206 -4.80 7.29 2.84
N ARG A 207 -5.32 7.30 4.06
CA ARG A 207 -4.53 7.54 5.27
C ARG A 207 -3.50 6.42 5.50
N ILE A 208 -3.83 5.16 5.12
CA ILE A 208 -2.90 4.06 5.29
C ILE A 208 -1.62 4.23 4.48
N ILE A 209 -1.66 4.89 3.31
CA ILE A 209 -0.47 5.13 2.50
C ILE A 209 0.55 5.97 3.29
N GLY A 210 0.10 7.06 3.92
CA GLY A 210 0.97 7.86 4.79
C GLY A 210 1.52 7.07 5.97
N LEU A 211 0.73 6.15 6.54
CA LEU A 211 1.20 5.28 7.61
C LEU A 211 2.27 4.29 7.09
N LEU A 212 2.08 3.72 5.91
CA LEU A 212 3.08 2.80 5.34
C LEU A 212 4.41 3.53 5.11
N ASP A 213 4.37 4.75 4.57
CA ASP A 213 5.58 5.58 4.41
C ASP A 213 6.26 5.84 5.77
N TYR A 214 5.48 6.17 6.77
CA TYR A 214 5.98 6.38 8.15
C TYR A 214 6.61 5.12 8.73
N LEU A 215 5.97 3.98 8.58
CA LEU A 215 6.52 2.71 9.08
C LEU A 215 7.74 2.23 8.26
N UNK A 216 7.70 2.43 7.07
CA UNK A 216 8.66 2.16 6.31
C UNK A 216 9.76 2.84 6.69
N ALA A 217 9.80 4.25 7.07
CA ALA A 217 10.93 5.06 7.57
C ALA A 217 11.46 4.55 8.92
N LYS A 218 10.62 4.07 9.76
CA LYS A 218 11.03 3.44 11.02
C LYS A 218 11.86 2.16 10.87
N UNK A 219 11.57 1.52 9.86
CA UNK A 219 12.13 0.34 9.68
C UNK A 219 13.35 0.42 8.95
N SER A 220 13.68 1.62 8.24
CA SER A 220 14.93 1.85 7.47
C SER A 220 16.11 2.17 8.40
N PRO A 221 17.31 1.68 8.09
CA PRO A 221 18.49 1.91 8.96
C PRO A 221 18.97 3.37 8.93
#